data_1466948feb2391460b2515bb447f48a9
#
_entry.id   1466948feb2391460b2515bb447f48a9
#
_cell.length_a   1.000
_cell.length_b   1.000
_cell.length_c   1.000
_cell.angle_alpha   90.00
_cell.angle_beta   90.00
_cell.angle_gamma   90.00
#
_symmetry.space_group_name_H-M   'P 1'
#
loop_
_entity.id
_entity.type
_entity.pdbx_description
1 polymer ?
#
loop_
_entity_poly.entity_id
_entity_poly.type
_entity_poly.pdbx_seq_one_letter_code
_entity_poly.pdbx_strand_id
1 'polypeptide(L)'
;MRHCRPAALRAARLAPRPSKPRRAFAAKAGLLASRPCATQVQQPEPKPEALAQWQRYGELSRTDGSIKYAEVNRRYKAPLQSLEVVTASPIDNARGQMSEKHLKDAWSEEEIADAVRDNVVMTWANNSSRLTVPRLVRGDGIYVYDSAGKEYMDLTSMAVCSNMGHTMDEATKNAIIKQMDDLPYAYSGLGMVEVRARLCSLLAEITPGDITGFVFPLGGSEANEGAIRIARRYTGKFKVLSAMRSYHGGTTGPLAATGDFRTRYVGEQPGFIKIFNPHALRFSTGTSDEAAAAGCLQMLEEQILSEGANTIAAIMLETIVGANGVFLPPSGYLEGVRALCDKYGILLILDEVMCGFWRTGPLFAFQHFRGVLPDILTSAKGLTSSFLPLGMIGMRQSIKDHFEDFPLGWGATYANHPVSLACAYEVVRRNCRENMEEKVGRIEMVMLEEVDRLIRKHRCVFQGRAIGAFGCLDLVNAQGQSLNLLGDALPPEALLVRRSMAERGLFGLFRSPLFHICPPLVTTEPELREMFRRIDGVLSDLDAFLESSE
;
A
#
# COMPACT_ATOMS: atom_id res chain seq x y z
N MET A 1 -26.77 -37.67 -6.85
CA MET A 1 -27.44 -37.91 -8.15
C MET A 1 -28.54 -36.88 -8.34
N ARG A 2 -28.35 -35.93 -9.20
CA ARG A 2 -29.32 -35.28 -10.10
C ARG A 2 -28.56 -34.23 -10.92
N HIS A 3 -28.57 -34.46 -12.21
CA HIS A 3 -27.96 -33.66 -13.26
C HIS A 3 -28.63 -32.28 -13.41
N CYS A 4 -27.86 -31.21 -13.59
CA CYS A 4 -28.30 -30.05 -14.34
C CYS A 4 -27.27 -29.72 -15.45
N ARG A 5 -27.73 -29.80 -16.68
CA ARG A 5 -27.00 -29.43 -17.91
C ARG A 5 -27.05 -27.91 -18.12
N PRO A 6 -26.05 -27.30 -18.77
CA PRO A 6 -26.09 -25.88 -19.10
C PRO A 6 -27.00 -25.63 -20.31
N ALA A 7 -27.83 -24.60 -20.22
CA ALA A 7 -28.70 -24.12 -21.30
C ALA A 7 -27.88 -23.25 -22.30
N ALA A 8 -27.95 -23.63 -23.57
CA ALA A 8 -27.37 -22.89 -24.69
C ALA A 8 -28.18 -21.61 -24.96
N LEU A 9 -27.56 -20.45 -24.92
CA LEU A 9 -28.12 -19.17 -25.38
C LEU A 9 -27.90 -19.01 -26.89
N ARG A 10 -29.00 -19.00 -27.63
CA ARG A 10 -29.08 -18.68 -29.07
C ARG A 10 -28.82 -17.17 -29.28
N ALA A 11 -27.92 -16.87 -30.19
CA ALA A 11 -27.69 -15.54 -30.70
C ALA A 11 -28.90 -15.09 -31.54
N ALA A 12 -29.58 -14.04 -31.13
CA ALA A 12 -30.56 -13.32 -31.95
C ALA A 12 -29.86 -12.11 -32.61
N ARG A 13 -29.76 -12.17 -33.95
CA ARG A 13 -29.33 -11.03 -34.78
C ARG A 13 -30.43 -9.99 -34.79
N LEU A 14 -30.17 -8.78 -34.34
CA LEU A 14 -31.03 -7.61 -34.58
C LEU A 14 -30.45 -6.76 -35.70
N ALA A 15 -31.30 -6.48 -36.68
CA ALA A 15 -31.03 -5.67 -37.86
C ALA A 15 -30.90 -4.17 -37.53
N PRO A 16 -30.21 -3.35 -38.35
CA PRO A 16 -29.98 -1.95 -38.06
C PRO A 16 -31.24 -1.09 -38.33
N ARG A 17 -31.55 -0.18 -37.42
CA ARG A 17 -32.58 0.85 -37.58
C ARG A 17 -32.01 2.08 -38.32
N PRO A 18 -32.82 2.75 -39.13
CA PRO A 18 -32.38 3.86 -39.98
C PRO A 18 -32.17 5.17 -39.21
N SER A 19 -31.19 5.94 -39.69
CA SER A 19 -30.79 7.26 -39.22
C SER A 19 -31.88 8.31 -39.45
N LYS A 20 -32.20 9.13 -38.43
CA LYS A 20 -32.99 10.37 -38.58
C LYS A 20 -32.07 11.58 -38.87
N PRO A 21 -32.54 12.58 -39.62
CA PRO A 21 -31.70 13.65 -40.15
C PRO A 21 -31.36 14.71 -39.08
N ARG A 22 -30.15 15.27 -39.21
CA ARG A 22 -29.65 16.42 -38.45
C ARG A 22 -30.47 17.66 -38.79
N ARG A 23 -31.08 18.31 -37.80
CA ARG A 23 -31.54 19.70 -37.90
C ARG A 23 -30.39 20.63 -37.51
N ALA A 24 -30.02 21.48 -38.47
CA ALA A 24 -29.15 22.63 -38.24
C ALA A 24 -29.89 23.66 -37.37
N PHE A 25 -29.27 24.09 -36.28
CA PHE A 25 -29.69 25.28 -35.54
C PHE A 25 -28.76 26.43 -35.89
N ALA A 26 -29.39 27.44 -36.54
CA ALA A 26 -28.74 28.68 -36.89
C ALA A 26 -28.43 29.51 -35.65
N ALA A 27 -27.25 30.11 -35.66
CA ALA A 27 -26.80 31.06 -34.65
C ALA A 27 -27.69 32.31 -34.62
N LYS A 28 -28.23 32.68 -33.47
CA LYS A 28 -28.68 34.06 -33.17
C LYS A 28 -27.68 34.65 -32.17
N ALA A 29 -26.83 35.53 -32.69
CA ALA A 29 -26.06 36.46 -31.86
C ALA A 29 -27.04 37.47 -31.25
N GLY A 30 -27.16 37.42 -29.92
CA GLY A 30 -27.83 38.43 -29.12
C GLY A 30 -26.82 39.02 -28.16
N LEU A 31 -26.50 40.29 -28.38
CA LEU A 31 -25.74 41.13 -27.47
C LEU A 31 -26.41 41.12 -26.09
N LEU A 32 -25.73 40.64 -25.07
CA LEU A 32 -26.04 40.94 -23.68
C LEU A 32 -24.86 41.69 -23.09
N ALA A 33 -25.18 42.90 -22.71
CA ALA A 33 -24.29 43.89 -22.14
C ALA A 33 -23.55 43.37 -20.90
N SER A 34 -22.26 43.62 -20.83
CA SER A 34 -21.38 43.47 -19.73
C SER A 34 -21.90 44.19 -18.49
N ARG A 35 -22.16 43.42 -17.41
CA ARG A 35 -22.20 43.98 -16.05
C ARG A 35 -20.83 43.72 -15.40
N PRO A 36 -20.15 44.75 -14.90
CA PRO A 36 -18.93 44.51 -14.13
C PRO A 36 -19.33 44.09 -12.71
N CYS A 37 -19.06 42.81 -12.36
CA CYS A 37 -19.07 42.39 -10.95
C CYS A 37 -17.62 42.34 -10.48
N ALA A 38 -17.08 43.49 -10.17
CA ALA A 38 -15.83 43.65 -9.43
C ALA A 38 -16.19 44.22 -8.05
N THR A 39 -16.60 43.37 -7.15
CA THR A 39 -16.41 43.62 -5.73
C THR A 39 -14.97 43.30 -5.43
N GLN A 40 -14.09 44.29 -5.57
CA GLN A 40 -12.78 44.27 -4.94
C GLN A 40 -13.02 44.14 -3.44
N VAL A 41 -12.75 42.95 -2.90
CA VAL A 41 -12.51 42.79 -1.47
C VAL A 41 -11.23 43.58 -1.19
N GLN A 42 -11.36 44.77 -0.68
CA GLN A 42 -10.24 45.53 -0.12
C GLN A 42 -9.62 44.65 0.97
N GLN A 43 -8.40 44.17 0.73
CA GLN A 43 -7.61 43.56 1.78
C GLN A 43 -7.37 44.65 2.84
N PRO A 44 -7.56 44.36 4.13
CA PRO A 44 -7.28 45.31 5.16
C PRO A 44 -5.80 45.73 5.07
N GLU A 45 -5.55 47.05 5.12
CA GLU A 45 -4.18 47.56 5.15
C GLU A 45 -3.42 46.92 6.33
N PRO A 46 -2.19 46.44 6.11
CA PRO A 46 -1.40 45.82 7.16
C PRO A 46 -1.16 46.83 8.28
N LYS A 47 -1.34 46.40 9.52
CA LYS A 47 -1.10 47.25 10.70
C LYS A 47 0.30 47.87 10.66
N PRO A 48 0.51 49.10 11.11
CA PRO A 48 1.78 49.81 11.07
C PRO A 48 2.99 49.02 11.63
N GLU A 49 2.74 48.17 12.63
CA GLU A 49 3.74 47.31 13.24
C GLU A 49 4.24 46.18 12.29
N ALA A 50 3.34 45.63 11.45
CA ALA A 50 3.70 44.67 10.44
C ALA A 50 4.52 45.31 9.30
N LEU A 51 4.16 46.54 8.91
CA LEU A 51 4.92 47.31 7.90
C LEU A 51 6.33 47.61 8.38
N ALA A 52 6.51 48.00 9.66
CA ALA A 52 7.81 48.27 10.26
C ALA A 52 8.67 47.00 10.35
N GLN A 53 8.05 45.85 10.56
CA GLN A 53 8.75 44.55 10.54
C GLN A 53 9.19 44.18 9.15
N TRP A 54 8.38 44.38 8.12
CA TRP A 54 8.76 44.17 6.71
C TRP A 54 9.78 45.19 6.18
N GLN A 55 9.72 46.43 6.64
CA GLN A 55 10.74 47.43 6.32
C GLN A 55 12.10 47.06 6.92
N ARG A 56 12.16 46.58 8.14
CA ARG A 56 13.38 46.04 8.76
C ARG A 56 13.93 44.81 7.98
N TYR A 57 13.05 43.93 7.46
CA TYR A 57 13.49 42.87 6.56
C TYR A 57 13.99 43.38 5.20
N GLY A 58 13.37 44.41 4.67
CA GLY A 58 13.81 45.09 3.41
C GLY A 58 15.13 45.80 3.54
N GLU A 59 15.40 46.46 4.68
CA GLU A 59 16.70 47.10 4.97
C GLU A 59 17.81 46.07 5.20
N LEU A 60 17.48 44.93 5.77
CA LEU A 60 18.36 43.77 5.86
C LEU A 60 18.68 43.14 4.49
N SER A 61 17.94 43.42 3.44
CA SER A 61 18.16 42.85 2.09
C SER A 61 18.96 43.72 1.14
N ARG A 62 19.26 44.97 1.49
CA ARG A 62 19.85 45.97 0.59
C ARG A 62 21.35 46.27 0.77
N THR A 63 22.03 45.55 1.64
CA THR A 63 23.50 45.70 1.79
C THR A 63 24.19 44.45 1.25
N ASP A 64 25.29 44.70 0.52
CA ASP A 64 26.21 43.74 -0.07
C ASP A 64 26.23 42.38 0.65
N GLY A 65 25.91 41.30 -0.08
CA GLY A 65 25.67 39.97 0.47
C GLY A 65 26.83 39.34 1.24
N SER A 66 28.06 39.89 1.10
CA SER A 66 29.25 39.39 1.77
C SER A 66 29.30 39.72 3.28
N ILE A 67 28.71 40.84 3.70
CA ILE A 67 28.74 41.26 5.11
C ILE A 67 27.70 40.49 5.96
N LYS A 68 26.62 40.06 5.37
CA LYS A 68 25.53 39.39 6.07
C LYS A 68 25.83 37.94 6.43
N TYR A 69 26.49 37.22 5.56
CA TYR A 69 26.86 35.81 5.85
C TYR A 69 27.84 35.72 7.04
N ALA A 70 28.77 36.68 7.12
CA ALA A 70 29.70 36.74 8.24
C ALA A 70 29.04 37.18 9.56
N GLU A 71 28.02 38.05 9.50
CA GLU A 71 27.30 38.54 10.71
C GLU A 71 26.24 37.56 11.20
N VAL A 72 25.52 36.89 10.31
CA VAL A 72 24.66 35.77 10.64
C VAL A 72 25.46 34.61 11.24
N ASN A 73 26.59 34.24 10.65
CA ASN A 73 27.48 33.23 11.21
C ASN A 73 28.08 33.63 12.57
N ARG A 74 28.37 34.92 12.82
CA ARG A 74 28.81 35.40 14.13
C ARG A 74 27.70 35.36 15.17
N ARG A 75 26.46 35.75 14.82
CA ARG A 75 25.29 35.70 15.74
C ARG A 75 24.88 34.28 16.10
N TYR A 76 25.00 33.31 15.19
CA TYR A 76 24.70 31.92 15.47
C TYR A 76 25.83 31.15 16.16
N LYS A 77 27.08 31.56 15.99
CA LYS A 77 28.25 30.96 16.67
C LYS A 77 28.48 31.48 18.09
N ALA A 78 28.14 32.75 18.38
CA ALA A 78 28.38 33.34 19.68
C ALA A 78 27.55 32.71 20.82
N PRO A 79 26.26 32.36 20.66
CA PRO A 79 25.50 31.68 21.71
C PRO A 79 25.92 30.24 21.97
N LEU A 80 26.48 29.55 20.95
CA LEU A 80 26.96 28.17 21.10
C LEU A 80 28.32 28.11 21.86
N GLN A 81 29.08 29.21 21.89
CA GLN A 81 30.31 29.29 22.68
C GLN A 81 30.07 29.61 24.15
N SER A 82 28.91 30.12 24.51
CA SER A 82 28.52 30.42 25.90
C SER A 82 27.69 29.32 26.59
N LEU A 83 27.24 28.30 25.85
CA LEU A 83 26.76 27.08 26.43
C LEU A 83 27.98 26.27 26.83
N GLU A 84 28.25 26.14 28.13
CA GLU A 84 29.02 25.01 28.65
C GLU A 84 28.32 23.74 28.19
N VAL A 85 28.62 23.31 26.98
CA VAL A 85 28.37 21.94 26.54
C VAL A 85 29.20 21.13 27.52
N VAL A 86 28.50 20.49 28.48
CA VAL A 86 29.10 19.40 29.27
C VAL A 86 29.87 18.59 28.25
N THR A 87 31.18 18.61 28.37
CA THR A 87 32.12 18.06 27.42
C THR A 87 31.92 16.55 27.36
N ALA A 88 30.94 16.11 26.55
CA ALA A 88 31.11 14.88 25.81
C ALA A 88 32.46 15.04 25.09
N SER A 89 33.30 14.03 25.16
CA SER A 89 34.62 13.93 24.54
C SER A 89 34.68 14.76 23.25
N PRO A 90 35.75 15.53 23.00
CA PRO A 90 35.81 16.34 21.80
C PRO A 90 35.34 15.52 20.62
N ILE A 91 34.36 16.04 19.87
CA ILE A 91 33.94 15.40 18.63
C ILE A 91 35.20 15.36 17.80
N ASP A 92 35.80 14.17 17.74
CA ASP A 92 37.03 13.98 16.97
C ASP A 92 36.70 14.35 15.53
N ASN A 93 37.26 15.45 15.05
CA ASN A 93 37.07 15.97 13.69
C ASN A 93 37.68 15.05 12.62
N ALA A 94 38.23 13.91 13.00
CA ALA A 94 38.64 12.83 12.10
C ALA A 94 37.44 12.10 11.43
N ARG A 95 36.20 12.44 11.76
CA ARG A 95 35.01 11.98 11.02
C ARG A 95 35.03 12.53 9.60
N GLY A 96 35.26 11.70 8.66
CA GLY A 96 35.45 11.98 7.24
C GLY A 96 36.54 11.10 6.63
N GLN A 97 37.30 10.39 7.48
CA GLN A 97 38.22 9.36 7.03
C GLN A 97 37.57 8.00 7.13
N MET A 98 37.52 7.29 6.01
CA MET A 98 36.99 5.94 5.92
C MET A 98 38.05 4.97 6.46
N SER A 99 37.63 4.04 7.34
CA SER A 99 38.54 2.99 7.84
C SER A 99 38.87 1.98 6.73
N GLU A 100 40.02 1.32 6.84
CA GLU A 100 40.51 0.33 5.85
C GLU A 100 39.51 -0.80 5.56
N LYS A 101 38.66 -1.18 6.54
CA LYS A 101 37.65 -2.20 6.31
C LYS A 101 36.67 -1.86 5.16
N HIS A 102 36.38 -0.57 4.93
CA HIS A 102 35.51 -0.11 3.86
C HIS A 102 36.20 -0.04 2.49
N LEU A 103 37.51 -0.25 2.44
CA LEU A 103 38.27 -0.36 1.20
C LEU A 103 38.34 -1.81 0.68
N LYS A 104 37.85 -2.78 1.46
CA LYS A 104 37.80 -4.19 1.08
C LYS A 104 36.55 -4.48 0.25
N ASP A 105 36.65 -5.34 -0.76
CA ASP A 105 35.51 -5.82 -1.53
C ASP A 105 34.60 -6.79 -0.74
N ALA A 106 35.17 -7.50 0.24
CA ALA A 106 34.43 -8.42 1.10
C ALA A 106 34.80 -8.23 2.59
N TRP A 107 33.78 -8.36 3.44
CA TRP A 107 33.91 -8.31 4.90
C TRP A 107 33.86 -9.72 5.49
N SER A 108 34.57 -9.94 6.60
CA SER A 108 34.43 -11.18 7.36
C SER A 108 33.05 -11.27 8.05
N GLU A 109 32.67 -12.48 8.45
CA GLU A 109 31.42 -12.70 9.21
C GLU A 109 31.40 -11.90 10.53
N GLU A 110 32.56 -11.74 11.19
CA GLU A 110 32.71 -10.97 12.41
C GLU A 110 32.51 -9.47 12.14
N GLU A 111 33.15 -8.92 11.10
CA GLU A 111 32.99 -7.52 10.69
C GLU A 111 31.52 -7.20 10.36
N ILE A 112 30.81 -8.14 9.72
CA ILE A 112 29.39 -8.00 9.42
C ILE A 112 28.55 -8.05 10.69
N ALA A 113 28.81 -9.02 11.58
CA ALA A 113 28.07 -9.17 12.84
C ALA A 113 28.24 -7.95 13.75
N ASP A 114 29.46 -7.39 13.83
CA ASP A 114 29.75 -6.16 14.58
C ASP A 114 29.00 -4.97 14.00
N ALA A 115 29.05 -4.80 12.67
CA ALA A 115 28.34 -3.71 12.01
C ALA A 115 26.81 -3.83 12.20
N VAL A 116 26.26 -5.04 12.17
CA VAL A 116 24.84 -5.28 12.47
C VAL A 116 24.52 -4.92 13.91
N ARG A 117 25.34 -5.35 14.86
CA ARG A 117 25.15 -5.08 16.28
C ARG A 117 25.19 -3.59 16.58
N ASP A 118 26.15 -2.88 16.01
CA ASP A 118 26.48 -1.52 16.43
C ASP A 118 25.72 -0.45 15.61
N ASN A 119 25.33 -0.75 14.36
CA ASN A 119 24.85 0.27 13.42
C ASN A 119 23.44 0.01 12.85
N VAL A 120 22.93 -1.24 12.91
CA VAL A 120 21.61 -1.56 12.33
C VAL A 120 20.51 -1.36 13.36
N VAL A 121 19.47 -0.61 12.96
CA VAL A 121 18.23 -0.44 13.72
C VAL A 121 17.11 -1.19 13.01
N MET A 122 16.46 -2.08 13.74
CA MET A 122 15.31 -2.84 13.22
C MET A 122 14.05 -1.98 13.22
N THR A 123 13.27 -2.02 12.13
CA THR A 123 12.05 -1.20 12.00
C THR A 123 10.78 -1.93 12.41
N TRP A 124 10.72 -3.24 12.23
CA TRP A 124 9.53 -4.08 12.50
C TRP A 124 9.75 -5.14 13.58
N ALA A 125 10.91 -5.15 14.20
CA ALA A 125 11.29 -6.06 15.26
C ALA A 125 12.15 -5.31 16.30
N ASN A 126 12.32 -5.91 17.47
CA ASN A 126 13.20 -5.35 18.50
C ASN A 126 14.66 -5.43 18.04
N ASN A 127 15.47 -4.43 18.39
CA ASN A 127 16.90 -4.41 18.06
C ASN A 127 17.66 -5.63 18.59
N SER A 128 17.21 -6.23 19.69
CA SER A 128 17.78 -7.48 20.23
C SER A 128 17.70 -8.68 19.27
N SER A 129 16.77 -8.66 18.31
CA SER A 129 16.61 -9.74 17.34
C SER A 129 17.48 -9.61 16.08
N ARG A 130 18.22 -8.52 15.92
CA ARG A 130 18.94 -8.22 14.67
C ARG A 130 20.00 -9.26 14.27
N LEU A 131 20.56 -9.98 15.23
CA LEU A 131 21.52 -11.07 14.96
C LEU A 131 20.86 -12.45 14.86
N THR A 132 19.57 -12.58 15.19
CA THR A 132 18.84 -13.85 15.17
C THR A 132 17.97 -14.04 13.93
N VAL A 133 17.70 -12.97 13.17
CA VAL A 133 17.01 -13.07 11.88
C VAL A 133 17.97 -13.59 10.81
N PRO A 134 17.51 -14.42 9.85
CA PRO A 134 18.36 -14.91 8.77
C PRO A 134 18.96 -13.76 7.96
N ARG A 135 20.26 -13.82 7.70
CA ARG A 135 20.94 -12.90 6.79
C ARG A 135 20.82 -13.43 5.36
N LEU A 136 19.83 -12.94 4.61
CA LEU A 136 19.58 -13.38 3.24
C LEU A 136 20.65 -12.85 2.30
N VAL A 137 21.17 -13.71 1.41
CA VAL A 137 22.25 -13.39 0.47
C VAL A 137 21.90 -13.66 -0.99
N ARG A 138 20.87 -14.48 -1.26
CA ARG A 138 20.47 -14.85 -2.63
C ARG A 138 18.98 -15.18 -2.69
N GLY A 139 18.36 -14.94 -3.83
CA GLY A 139 17.02 -15.40 -4.15
C GLY A 139 16.97 -16.06 -5.52
N ASP A 140 16.08 -17.06 -5.70
CA ASP A 140 15.87 -17.74 -6.96
C ASP A 140 14.44 -18.33 -7.02
N GLY A 141 13.67 -17.99 -8.05
CA GLY A 141 12.27 -18.39 -8.15
C GLY A 141 11.48 -17.97 -6.90
N ILE A 142 10.96 -18.94 -6.17
CA ILE A 142 10.24 -18.73 -4.90
C ILE A 142 11.12 -18.97 -3.67
N TYR A 143 12.42 -19.16 -3.84
CA TYR A 143 13.35 -19.53 -2.78
C TYR A 143 14.26 -18.36 -2.42
N VAL A 144 14.62 -18.28 -1.13
CA VAL A 144 15.66 -17.40 -0.61
C VAL A 144 16.67 -18.20 0.19
N TYR A 145 17.90 -17.72 0.21
CA TYR A 145 19.02 -18.41 0.84
C TYR A 145 19.72 -17.51 1.83
N ASP A 146 20.00 -18.02 3.02
CA ASP A 146 20.78 -17.29 4.01
C ASP A 146 22.30 -17.48 3.82
N SER A 147 23.06 -16.75 4.61
CA SER A 147 24.54 -16.80 4.59
C SER A 147 25.15 -18.15 5.03
N ALA A 148 24.36 -19.00 5.68
CA ALA A 148 24.75 -20.36 6.01
C ALA A 148 24.44 -21.37 4.88
N GLY A 149 23.85 -20.88 3.77
CA GLY A 149 23.44 -21.70 2.63
C GLY A 149 22.10 -22.41 2.81
N LYS A 150 21.36 -22.12 3.89
CA LYS A 150 20.04 -22.69 4.13
C LYS A 150 19.03 -22.09 3.16
N GLU A 151 18.28 -22.98 2.52
CA GLU A 151 17.17 -22.64 1.64
C GLU A 151 15.87 -22.46 2.42
N TYR A 152 15.12 -21.44 2.02
CA TYR A 152 13.78 -21.20 2.51
C TYR A 152 12.83 -20.95 1.33
N MET A 153 11.66 -21.54 1.40
CA MET A 153 10.54 -21.27 0.49
C MET A 153 9.79 -20.03 0.99
N ASP A 154 9.65 -19.00 0.14
CA ASP A 154 8.98 -17.75 0.49
C ASP A 154 7.45 -17.92 0.47
N LEU A 155 6.89 -18.07 1.65
CA LEU A 155 5.47 -18.28 1.91
C LEU A 155 4.60 -17.04 1.63
N THR A 156 5.19 -15.85 1.69
CA THR A 156 4.43 -14.59 1.70
C THR A 156 4.91 -13.55 0.69
N SER A 157 5.66 -13.97 -0.33
CA SER A 157 6.27 -13.04 -1.29
C SER A 157 6.97 -11.89 -0.57
N MET A 158 7.83 -12.20 0.43
CA MET A 158 8.35 -11.28 1.43
C MET A 158 7.21 -10.65 2.27
N ALA A 159 6.77 -9.48 1.94
CA ALA A 159 5.62 -8.82 2.60
C ALA A 159 4.47 -8.59 1.59
N VAL A 160 4.12 -9.64 0.82
CA VAL A 160 3.16 -9.60 -0.29
C VAL A 160 3.64 -8.61 -1.37
N CYS A 161 4.94 -8.67 -1.66
CA CYS A 161 5.63 -7.71 -2.52
C CYS A 161 6.19 -8.36 -3.78
N SER A 162 6.92 -9.48 -3.62
CA SER A 162 7.67 -10.15 -4.69
C SER A 162 6.76 -11.05 -5.52
N ASN A 163 5.78 -10.44 -6.24
CA ASN A 163 4.80 -11.18 -7.02
C ASN A 163 5.45 -12.10 -8.07
N MET A 164 6.55 -11.66 -8.71
CA MET A 164 7.29 -12.43 -9.70
C MET A 164 8.42 -13.27 -9.10
N GLY A 165 8.40 -13.49 -7.77
CA GLY A 165 9.46 -14.16 -7.05
C GLY A 165 10.77 -13.37 -6.98
N HIS A 166 11.87 -14.08 -6.83
CA HIS A 166 13.20 -13.50 -6.56
C HIS A 166 14.13 -13.51 -7.77
N THR A 167 13.67 -14.02 -8.92
CA THR A 167 14.42 -14.00 -10.18
C THR A 167 13.86 -12.94 -11.12
N MET A 168 14.64 -11.90 -11.37
CA MET A 168 14.29 -10.89 -12.36
C MET A 168 14.60 -11.40 -13.77
N ASP A 169 13.65 -11.30 -14.68
CA ASP A 169 13.85 -11.68 -16.08
C ASP A 169 14.75 -10.69 -16.84
N GLU A 170 15.34 -11.16 -17.94
CA GLU A 170 16.31 -10.38 -18.73
C GLU A 170 15.68 -9.14 -19.37
N ALA A 171 14.41 -9.17 -19.77
CA ALA A 171 13.77 -8.01 -20.37
C ALA A 171 13.61 -6.86 -19.34
N THR A 172 13.22 -7.22 -18.12
CA THR A 172 13.13 -6.26 -17.01
C THR A 172 14.51 -5.72 -16.62
N LYS A 173 15.54 -6.56 -16.52
CA LYS A 173 16.93 -6.15 -16.26
C LYS A 173 17.43 -5.17 -17.33
N ASN A 174 17.25 -5.52 -18.59
CA ASN A 174 17.71 -4.70 -19.72
C ASN A 174 17.01 -3.35 -19.78
N ALA A 175 15.70 -3.29 -19.46
CA ALA A 175 14.96 -2.04 -19.39
C ALA A 175 15.49 -1.12 -18.25
N ILE A 176 15.80 -1.69 -17.09
CA ILE A 176 16.41 -0.98 -15.98
C ILE A 176 17.78 -0.43 -16.36
N ILE A 177 18.67 -1.28 -16.88
CA ILE A 177 20.04 -0.90 -17.28
C ILE A 177 19.97 0.20 -18.34
N LYS A 178 19.17 -0.01 -19.38
CA LYS A 178 19.01 0.99 -20.45
C LYS A 178 18.55 2.33 -19.90
N GLN A 179 17.58 2.36 -18.99
CA GLN A 179 17.10 3.62 -18.41
C GLN A 179 18.15 4.28 -17.51
N MET A 180 18.97 3.48 -16.81
CA MET A 180 20.11 4.00 -16.04
C MET A 180 21.17 4.62 -16.93
N ASP A 181 21.46 4.02 -18.08
CA ASP A 181 22.44 4.52 -19.04
C ASP A 181 21.94 5.79 -19.77
N ASP A 182 20.66 5.81 -20.16
CA ASP A 182 20.08 6.92 -20.89
C ASP A 182 19.87 8.16 -19.98
N LEU A 183 19.18 7.98 -18.85
CA LEU A 183 18.87 9.04 -17.89
C LEU A 183 18.44 8.44 -16.54
N PRO A 184 19.34 8.32 -15.56
CA PRO A 184 19.07 7.65 -14.30
C PRO A 184 18.05 8.39 -13.42
N TYR A 185 17.97 9.72 -13.53
CA TYR A 185 17.04 10.53 -12.75
C TYR A 185 16.59 11.77 -13.52
N ALA A 186 15.31 12.12 -13.35
CA ALA A 186 14.74 13.40 -13.77
C ALA A 186 13.77 13.90 -12.69
N TYR A 187 13.94 15.15 -12.26
CA TYR A 187 12.97 15.78 -11.36
C TYR A 187 11.70 16.11 -12.12
N SER A 188 10.60 15.49 -11.73
CA SER A 188 9.32 15.54 -12.46
C SER A 188 8.68 16.95 -12.54
N GLY A 189 9.14 17.89 -11.72
CA GLY A 189 8.74 19.30 -11.80
C GLY A 189 9.42 20.10 -12.90
N LEU A 190 10.51 19.56 -13.48
CA LEU A 190 11.30 20.24 -14.52
C LEU A 190 11.28 19.52 -15.87
N GLY A 191 10.92 18.25 -15.89
CA GLY A 191 10.94 17.47 -17.13
C GLY A 191 10.05 16.24 -17.10
N MET A 192 9.70 15.76 -18.31
CA MET A 192 8.93 14.55 -18.54
C MET A 192 9.84 13.48 -19.16
N VAL A 193 9.74 12.24 -18.67
CA VAL A 193 10.43 11.10 -19.27
C VAL A 193 9.47 10.23 -20.05
N GLU A 194 9.90 9.73 -21.22
CA GLU A 194 9.04 8.96 -22.14
C GLU A 194 8.44 7.72 -21.46
N VAL A 195 9.22 7.01 -20.65
CA VAL A 195 8.76 5.80 -19.97
C VAL A 195 7.58 6.07 -19.01
N ARG A 196 7.47 7.28 -18.46
CA ARG A 196 6.30 7.69 -17.67
C ARG A 196 5.05 7.74 -18.53
N ALA A 197 5.13 8.35 -19.70
CA ALA A 197 3.99 8.41 -20.63
C ALA A 197 3.56 7.01 -21.07
N ARG A 198 4.53 6.14 -21.39
CA ARG A 198 4.27 4.74 -21.75
C ARG A 198 3.57 3.96 -20.64
N LEU A 199 4.06 4.06 -19.39
CA LEU A 199 3.42 3.38 -18.26
C LEU A 199 2.03 3.92 -17.97
N CYS A 200 1.84 5.25 -18.00
CA CYS A 200 0.52 5.86 -17.83
C CYS A 200 -0.47 5.40 -18.91
N SER A 201 -0.03 5.34 -20.17
CA SER A 201 -0.86 4.88 -21.29
C SER A 201 -1.25 3.41 -21.13
N LEU A 202 -0.29 2.53 -20.77
CA LEU A 202 -0.55 1.12 -20.53
C LEU A 202 -1.55 0.93 -19.38
N LEU A 203 -1.34 1.62 -18.26
CA LEU A 203 -2.23 1.50 -17.12
C LEU A 203 -3.64 2.04 -17.41
N ALA A 204 -3.76 3.14 -18.17
CA ALA A 204 -5.05 3.66 -18.59
C ALA A 204 -5.81 2.70 -19.50
N GLU A 205 -5.10 1.91 -20.32
CA GLU A 205 -5.70 0.93 -21.22
C GLU A 205 -6.22 -0.30 -20.46
N ILE A 206 -5.46 -0.79 -19.45
CA ILE A 206 -5.79 -2.05 -18.76
C ILE A 206 -6.60 -1.86 -17.48
N THR A 207 -6.64 -0.65 -16.91
CA THR A 207 -7.40 -0.38 -15.67
C THR A 207 -8.89 -0.19 -16.01
N PRO A 208 -9.82 -0.90 -15.33
CA PRO A 208 -11.24 -0.75 -15.60
C PRO A 208 -11.78 0.67 -15.32
N GLY A 209 -12.81 1.06 -16.07
CA GLY A 209 -13.51 2.33 -15.91
C GLY A 209 -12.76 3.51 -16.53
N ASP A 210 -12.90 4.69 -15.92
CA ASP A 210 -12.31 5.95 -16.36
C ASP A 210 -11.13 6.41 -15.49
N ILE A 211 -10.39 5.45 -14.91
CA ILE A 211 -9.15 5.73 -14.17
C ILE A 211 -8.03 5.96 -15.18
N THR A 212 -7.75 7.22 -15.48
CA THR A 212 -6.84 7.63 -16.57
C THR A 212 -5.71 8.55 -16.14
N GLY A 213 -5.73 9.05 -14.90
CA GLY A 213 -4.67 9.88 -14.33
C GLY A 213 -3.78 9.07 -13.39
N PHE A 214 -2.44 9.13 -13.56
CA PHE A 214 -1.50 8.37 -12.71
C PHE A 214 -0.35 9.22 -12.19
N VAL A 215 -0.02 9.00 -10.92
CA VAL A 215 1.17 9.56 -10.23
C VAL A 215 1.90 8.43 -9.52
N PHE A 216 3.23 8.45 -9.55
CA PHE A 216 4.06 7.36 -9.01
C PHE A 216 5.00 7.85 -7.90
N PRO A 217 4.58 7.79 -6.63
CA PRO A 217 5.45 7.97 -5.47
C PRO A 217 6.34 6.73 -5.23
N LEU A 218 7.12 6.72 -4.14
CA LEU A 218 8.09 5.64 -3.87
C LEU A 218 7.47 4.36 -3.30
N GLY A 219 6.28 4.42 -2.76
CA GLY A 219 5.64 3.24 -2.16
C GLY A 219 4.21 3.49 -1.72
N GLY A 220 3.59 2.44 -1.14
CA GLY A 220 2.17 2.47 -0.77
C GLY A 220 1.82 3.54 0.27
N SER A 221 2.70 3.79 1.23
CA SER A 221 2.47 4.83 2.24
C SER A 221 2.38 6.23 1.62
N GLU A 222 3.30 6.56 0.71
CA GLU A 222 3.26 7.83 -0.01
C GLU A 222 2.08 7.88 -1.01
N ALA A 223 1.71 6.75 -1.62
CA ALA A 223 0.54 6.69 -2.49
C ALA A 223 -0.74 7.03 -1.72
N ASN A 224 -0.90 6.47 -0.54
CA ASN A 224 -2.04 6.76 0.33
C ASN A 224 -2.02 8.19 0.87
N GLU A 225 -0.84 8.73 1.21
CA GLU A 225 -0.68 10.15 1.60
C GLU A 225 -1.15 11.09 0.47
N GLY A 226 -0.72 10.81 -0.75
CA GLY A 226 -1.13 11.56 -1.94
C GLY A 226 -2.64 11.44 -2.23
N ALA A 227 -3.21 10.24 -2.14
CA ALA A 227 -4.64 10.00 -2.33
C ALA A 227 -5.50 10.80 -1.36
N ILE A 228 -5.13 10.82 -0.07
CA ILE A 228 -5.80 11.62 0.96
C ILE A 228 -5.72 13.12 0.60
N ARG A 229 -4.56 13.60 0.18
CA ARG A 229 -4.40 15.02 -0.22
C ARG A 229 -5.20 15.37 -1.47
N ILE A 230 -5.20 14.51 -2.48
CA ILE A 230 -6.01 14.68 -3.69
C ILE A 230 -7.49 14.77 -3.32
N ALA A 231 -7.99 13.83 -2.51
CA ALA A 231 -9.38 13.82 -2.07
C ALA A 231 -9.78 15.11 -1.34
N ARG A 232 -8.96 15.57 -0.40
CA ARG A 232 -9.19 16.83 0.34
C ARG A 232 -9.16 18.06 -0.57
N ARG A 233 -8.24 18.12 -1.52
CA ARG A 233 -8.14 19.26 -2.45
C ARG A 233 -9.27 19.29 -3.47
N TYR A 234 -9.63 18.13 -4.01
CA TYR A 234 -10.72 18.03 -4.98
C TYR A 234 -12.08 18.38 -4.37
N THR A 235 -12.34 17.88 -3.16
CA THR A 235 -13.65 18.06 -2.52
C THR A 235 -13.75 19.34 -1.68
N GLY A 236 -12.64 19.96 -1.30
CA GLY A 236 -12.59 21.05 -0.32
C GLY A 236 -12.96 20.61 1.11
N LYS A 237 -13.12 19.29 1.34
CA LYS A 237 -13.51 18.71 2.63
C LYS A 237 -12.28 18.13 3.34
N PHE A 238 -12.41 17.80 4.63
CA PHE A 238 -11.24 17.46 5.46
C PHE A 238 -11.24 16.03 6.02
N LYS A 239 -12.41 15.50 6.43
CA LYS A 239 -12.50 14.20 7.12
C LYS A 239 -12.28 13.03 6.17
N VAL A 240 -11.64 11.97 6.68
CA VAL A 240 -11.46 10.69 5.99
C VAL A 240 -11.95 9.58 6.92
N LEU A 241 -12.88 8.78 6.45
CA LEU A 241 -13.35 7.58 7.16
C LEU A 241 -12.51 6.39 6.74
N SER A 242 -12.10 5.54 7.70
CA SER A 242 -11.28 4.36 7.44
C SER A 242 -11.59 3.22 8.41
N ALA A 243 -11.30 1.99 8.01
CA ALA A 243 -11.70 0.82 8.78
C ALA A 243 -10.88 0.63 10.08
N MET A 244 -11.53 0.12 11.15
CA MET A 244 -10.89 -0.23 12.43
C MET A 244 -9.81 -1.30 12.31
N ARG A 245 -9.94 -2.18 11.30
CA ARG A 245 -8.88 -3.14 10.95
C ARG A 245 -8.41 -2.86 9.55
N SER A 246 -7.32 -2.14 9.45
CA SER A 246 -6.70 -1.75 8.19
C SER A 246 -5.24 -1.41 8.40
N TYR A 247 -4.49 -1.38 7.29
CA TYR A 247 -3.14 -0.83 7.28
C TYR A 247 -2.89 -0.06 5.97
N HIS A 248 -2.69 1.23 6.08
CA HIS A 248 -2.52 2.12 4.92
C HIS A 248 -1.11 2.72 4.79
N GLY A 249 -0.24 2.53 5.77
CA GLY A 249 1.14 3.01 5.71
C GLY A 249 1.67 3.58 7.02
N GLY A 250 2.94 4.00 7.00
CA GLY A 250 3.67 4.50 8.16
C GLY A 250 3.89 6.02 8.19
N THR A 251 3.48 6.76 7.14
CA THR A 251 3.48 8.23 7.15
C THR A 251 2.25 8.76 7.88
N THR A 252 2.25 10.03 8.27
CA THR A 252 1.26 10.58 9.22
C THR A 252 -0.19 10.37 8.81
N GLY A 253 -0.58 10.71 7.58
CA GLY A 253 -1.95 10.54 7.11
C GLY A 253 -2.39 9.07 7.02
N PRO A 254 -1.68 8.21 6.27
CA PRO A 254 -1.95 6.78 6.19
C PRO A 254 -1.90 6.05 7.53
N LEU A 255 -1.00 6.45 8.45
CA LEU A 255 -0.96 5.87 9.78
C LEU A 255 -2.17 6.27 10.62
N ALA A 256 -2.63 7.52 10.51
CA ALA A 256 -3.87 7.98 11.12
C ALA A 256 -5.11 7.26 10.52
N ALA A 257 -5.09 6.95 9.21
CA ALA A 257 -6.11 6.13 8.57
C ALA A 257 -6.00 4.64 8.96
N THR A 258 -4.82 4.14 9.35
CA THR A 258 -4.61 2.75 9.78
C THR A 258 -5.41 2.42 11.03
N GLY A 259 -6.00 1.23 11.07
CA GLY A 259 -6.81 0.74 12.20
C GLY A 259 -6.20 -0.50 12.84
N ASP A 260 -4.97 -0.44 13.34
CA ASP A 260 -4.33 -1.54 14.07
C ASP A 260 -3.41 -1.04 15.21
N PHE A 261 -2.68 -1.96 15.85
CA PHE A 261 -1.86 -1.65 17.02
C PHE A 261 -0.77 -0.59 16.77
N ARG A 262 -0.33 -0.39 15.53
CA ARG A 262 0.73 0.58 15.16
C ARG A 262 0.34 2.02 15.45
N THR A 263 -0.97 2.31 15.48
CA THR A 263 -1.47 3.65 15.80
C THR A 263 -1.29 4.04 17.26
N ARG A 264 -1.05 3.07 18.16
CA ARG A 264 -0.91 3.33 19.60
C ARG A 264 0.29 4.21 19.96
N TYR A 265 1.27 4.28 19.07
CA TYR A 265 2.53 5.00 19.33
C TYR A 265 2.59 6.41 18.71
N VAL A 266 1.53 6.87 18.03
CA VAL A 266 1.57 8.14 17.27
C VAL A 266 0.53 9.18 17.68
N GLY A 267 -0.34 8.85 18.62
CA GLY A 267 -1.43 9.74 19.02
C GLY A 267 -2.49 9.93 17.92
N GLU A 268 -3.58 10.58 18.29
CA GLU A 268 -4.69 10.83 17.37
C GLU A 268 -4.39 12.03 16.46
N GLN A 269 -4.76 11.86 15.19
CA GLN A 269 -4.68 12.92 14.19
C GLN A 269 -6.10 13.40 13.85
N PRO A 270 -6.37 14.72 13.87
CA PRO A 270 -7.71 15.24 13.59
C PRO A 270 -8.15 14.93 12.15
N GLY A 271 -9.45 14.63 12.00
CA GLY A 271 -10.07 14.40 10.71
C GLY A 271 -9.97 12.96 10.19
N PHE A 272 -9.52 12.02 11.01
CA PHE A 272 -9.56 10.58 10.69
C PHE A 272 -10.56 9.88 11.62
N ILE A 273 -11.53 9.20 11.04
CA ILE A 273 -12.66 8.59 11.75
C ILE A 273 -12.69 7.11 11.44
N LYS A 274 -12.82 6.28 12.47
CA LYS A 274 -12.84 4.81 12.31
C LYS A 274 -14.25 4.30 12.13
N ILE A 275 -14.42 3.43 11.13
CA ILE A 275 -15.65 2.67 10.86
C ILE A 275 -15.43 1.19 11.12
N PHE A 276 -16.50 0.46 11.43
CA PHE A 276 -16.42 -0.98 11.65
C PHE A 276 -16.25 -1.73 10.33
N ASN A 277 -15.37 -2.76 10.33
CA ASN A 277 -15.31 -3.72 9.24
C ASN A 277 -16.44 -4.74 9.40
N PRO A 278 -17.15 -5.14 8.33
CA PRO A 278 -18.07 -6.25 8.38
C PRO A 278 -17.27 -7.56 8.52
N HIS A 279 -17.48 -8.26 9.62
CA HIS A 279 -16.86 -9.57 9.86
C HIS A 279 -17.74 -10.38 10.78
N ALA A 280 -18.58 -11.21 10.20
CA ALA A 280 -19.65 -11.95 10.90
C ALA A 280 -19.15 -12.76 12.11
N LEU A 281 -17.95 -13.36 12.00
CA LEU A 281 -17.39 -14.20 13.06
C LEU A 281 -16.75 -13.43 14.23
N ARG A 282 -16.35 -12.18 14.03
CA ARG A 282 -15.65 -11.39 15.07
C ARG A 282 -16.45 -10.19 15.58
N PHE A 283 -17.25 -9.60 14.71
CA PHE A 283 -18.05 -8.43 15.02
C PHE A 283 -19.49 -8.75 14.68
N SER A 284 -20.10 -9.61 15.46
CA SER A 284 -21.46 -10.12 15.23
C SER A 284 -22.48 -8.99 15.12
N THR A 285 -22.52 -8.35 13.95
CA THR A 285 -23.59 -7.43 13.55
C THR A 285 -24.75 -8.19 12.90
N GLY A 286 -24.64 -9.53 12.82
CA GLY A 286 -25.65 -10.39 12.20
C GLY A 286 -25.27 -11.86 12.26
N THR A 287 -26.20 -12.73 11.89
CA THR A 287 -26.06 -14.19 11.87
C THR A 287 -25.53 -14.72 10.52
N SER A 288 -25.42 -13.87 9.51
CA SER A 288 -24.89 -14.18 8.18
C SER A 288 -24.02 -13.02 7.66
N ASP A 289 -23.27 -13.28 6.60
CA ASP A 289 -22.44 -12.27 5.95
C ASP A 289 -23.28 -11.11 5.40
N GLU A 290 -24.46 -11.37 4.82
CA GLU A 290 -25.37 -10.34 4.31
C GLU A 290 -25.92 -9.47 5.45
N ALA A 291 -26.26 -10.07 6.59
CA ALA A 291 -26.73 -9.33 7.76
C ALA A 291 -25.60 -8.47 8.36
N ALA A 292 -24.37 -8.98 8.38
CA ALA A 292 -23.20 -8.23 8.81
C ALA A 292 -22.91 -7.04 7.86
N ALA A 293 -23.01 -7.25 6.55
CA ALA A 293 -22.87 -6.18 5.55
C ALA A 293 -23.93 -5.10 5.75
N ALA A 294 -25.22 -5.48 5.84
CA ALA A 294 -26.33 -4.55 6.01
C ALA A 294 -26.21 -3.75 7.32
N GLY A 295 -25.87 -4.40 8.43
CA GLY A 295 -25.67 -3.72 9.72
C GLY A 295 -24.50 -2.72 9.69
N CYS A 296 -23.37 -3.09 9.08
CA CYS A 296 -22.23 -2.17 8.92
C CYS A 296 -22.55 -0.99 8.00
N LEU A 297 -23.32 -1.21 6.92
CA LEU A 297 -23.74 -0.13 6.04
C LEU A 297 -24.69 0.86 6.72
N GLN A 298 -25.64 0.34 7.51
CA GLN A 298 -26.53 1.19 8.31
C GLN A 298 -25.73 2.04 9.30
N MET A 299 -24.80 1.44 10.06
CA MET A 299 -23.94 2.18 10.99
C MET A 299 -23.07 3.20 10.26
N LEU A 300 -22.55 2.87 9.08
CA LEU A 300 -21.76 3.78 8.27
C LEU A 300 -22.59 4.99 7.82
N GLU A 301 -23.82 4.77 7.38
CA GLU A 301 -24.71 5.87 6.96
C GLU A 301 -25.04 6.80 8.13
N GLU A 302 -25.41 6.27 9.30
CA GLU A 302 -25.62 7.04 10.52
C GLU A 302 -24.38 7.86 10.91
N GLN A 303 -23.20 7.26 10.78
CA GLN A 303 -21.94 7.95 11.07
C GLN A 303 -21.67 9.08 10.06
N ILE A 304 -21.91 8.88 8.77
CA ILE A 304 -21.82 9.92 7.74
C ILE A 304 -22.73 11.10 8.06
N LEU A 305 -23.95 10.84 8.48
CA LEU A 305 -24.92 11.87 8.84
C LEU A 305 -24.50 12.63 10.10
N SER A 306 -24.06 11.90 11.13
CA SER A 306 -23.63 12.46 12.41
C SER A 306 -22.36 13.30 12.29
N GLU A 307 -21.41 12.87 11.44
CA GLU A 307 -20.17 13.60 11.17
C GLU A 307 -20.37 14.82 10.25
N GLY A 308 -21.50 14.86 9.53
CA GLY A 308 -21.82 15.83 8.50
C GLY A 308 -21.18 15.47 7.15
N ALA A 309 -21.96 14.93 6.23
CA ALA A 309 -21.51 14.48 4.91
C ALA A 309 -20.73 15.54 4.11
N ASN A 310 -21.07 16.82 4.31
CA ASN A 310 -20.38 17.94 3.68
C ASN A 310 -18.97 18.21 4.24
N THR A 311 -18.53 17.51 5.28
CA THR A 311 -17.19 17.62 5.87
C THR A 311 -16.28 16.44 5.51
N ILE A 312 -16.85 15.35 4.93
CA ILE A 312 -16.14 14.12 4.63
C ILE A 312 -15.62 14.16 3.19
N ALA A 313 -14.30 14.12 3.04
CA ALA A 313 -13.62 14.10 1.75
C ALA A 313 -13.68 12.72 1.10
N ALA A 314 -13.41 11.67 1.88
CA ALA A 314 -13.33 10.31 1.38
C ALA A 314 -13.65 9.25 2.43
N ILE A 315 -14.09 8.09 1.94
CA ILE A 315 -14.01 6.80 2.63
C ILE A 315 -12.82 6.06 2.01
N MET A 316 -11.87 5.63 2.84
CA MET A 316 -10.66 4.93 2.45
C MET A 316 -10.66 3.52 3.02
N LEU A 317 -10.61 2.51 2.15
CA LEU A 317 -10.64 1.09 2.51
C LEU A 317 -9.58 0.32 1.74
N GLU A 318 -9.02 -0.73 2.35
CA GLU A 318 -8.44 -1.82 1.58
C GLU A 318 -9.58 -2.57 0.88
N THR A 319 -9.46 -2.87 -0.40
CA THR A 319 -10.49 -3.66 -1.12
C THR A 319 -10.67 -5.02 -0.47
N ILE A 320 -9.56 -5.67 -0.13
CA ILE A 320 -9.48 -6.86 0.71
C ILE A 320 -8.47 -6.53 1.81
N VAL A 321 -8.90 -6.61 3.06
CA VAL A 321 -8.04 -6.28 4.20
C VAL A 321 -6.86 -7.24 4.27
N GLY A 322 -5.65 -6.77 3.97
CA GLY A 322 -4.49 -7.63 3.83
C GLY A 322 -3.79 -7.95 5.15
N ALA A 323 -3.03 -7.00 5.66
CA ALA A 323 -2.13 -7.18 6.80
C ALA A 323 -2.82 -7.63 8.10
N ASN A 324 -4.10 -7.37 8.24
CA ASN A 324 -4.93 -7.73 9.38
C ASN A 324 -5.72 -9.03 9.19
N GLY A 325 -5.39 -9.85 8.17
CA GLY A 325 -5.82 -11.24 8.10
C GLY A 325 -6.54 -11.67 6.83
N VAL A 326 -6.36 -11.00 5.70
CA VAL A 326 -7.01 -11.33 4.42
C VAL A 326 -8.54 -11.41 4.56
N PHE A 327 -9.16 -10.34 5.11
CA PHE A 327 -10.60 -10.29 5.26
C PHE A 327 -11.27 -9.90 3.96
N LEU A 328 -12.07 -10.84 3.42
CA LEU A 328 -12.92 -10.56 2.27
C LEU A 328 -14.16 -9.79 2.75
N PRO A 329 -14.53 -8.69 2.12
CA PRO A 329 -15.78 -8.03 2.41
C PRO A 329 -16.94 -8.95 2.02
N PRO A 330 -18.00 -9.07 2.85
CA PRO A 330 -19.15 -9.86 2.49
C PRO A 330 -19.91 -9.24 1.31
N SER A 331 -20.67 -10.09 0.61
CA SER A 331 -21.45 -9.69 -0.57
C SER A 331 -22.33 -8.47 -0.28
N GLY A 332 -22.32 -7.51 -1.19
CA GLY A 332 -23.10 -6.27 -1.10
C GLY A 332 -22.47 -5.16 -0.25
N TYR A 333 -21.38 -5.41 0.50
CA TYR A 333 -20.80 -4.38 1.37
C TYR A 333 -20.10 -3.27 0.57
N LEU A 334 -19.17 -3.62 -0.33
CA LEU A 334 -18.44 -2.60 -1.12
C LEU A 334 -19.36 -1.89 -2.11
N GLU A 335 -20.34 -2.60 -2.67
CA GLU A 335 -21.40 -2.02 -3.50
C GLU A 335 -22.21 -0.99 -2.70
N GLY A 336 -22.57 -1.32 -1.45
CA GLY A 336 -23.26 -0.41 -0.54
C GLY A 336 -22.41 0.80 -0.14
N VAL A 337 -21.10 0.61 0.12
CA VAL A 337 -20.17 1.73 0.37
C VAL A 337 -20.11 2.65 -0.84
N ARG A 338 -20.00 2.10 -2.06
CA ARG A 338 -20.00 2.92 -3.29
C ARG A 338 -21.28 3.73 -3.41
N ALA A 339 -22.43 3.09 -3.18
CA ALA A 339 -23.73 3.76 -3.21
C ALA A 339 -23.84 4.89 -2.18
N LEU A 340 -23.33 4.70 -0.96
CA LEU A 340 -23.27 5.76 0.06
C LEU A 340 -22.34 6.90 -0.36
N CYS A 341 -21.18 6.60 -0.93
CA CYS A 341 -20.28 7.60 -1.47
C CYS A 341 -20.96 8.45 -2.54
N ASP A 342 -21.64 7.80 -3.49
CA ASP A 342 -22.37 8.49 -4.57
C ASP A 342 -23.51 9.36 -3.99
N LYS A 343 -24.29 8.83 -3.05
CA LYS A 343 -25.40 9.51 -2.40
C LYS A 343 -24.98 10.81 -1.70
N TYR A 344 -23.83 10.80 -1.06
CA TYR A 344 -23.38 11.92 -0.19
C TYR A 344 -22.25 12.77 -0.80
N GLY A 345 -21.82 12.48 -2.04
CA GLY A 345 -20.73 13.19 -2.71
C GLY A 345 -19.41 13.07 -1.94
N ILE A 346 -19.10 11.82 -1.50
CA ILE A 346 -17.88 11.42 -0.80
C ILE A 346 -17.05 10.59 -1.77
N LEU A 347 -15.74 10.80 -1.84
CA LEU A 347 -14.88 9.98 -2.69
C LEU A 347 -14.62 8.61 -2.08
N LEU A 348 -14.56 7.58 -2.91
CA LEU A 348 -14.10 6.25 -2.54
C LEU A 348 -12.63 6.09 -2.92
N ILE A 349 -11.76 5.92 -1.92
CA ILE A 349 -10.35 5.53 -2.11
C ILE A 349 -10.25 4.05 -1.81
N LEU A 350 -9.83 3.25 -2.81
CA LEU A 350 -9.51 1.85 -2.60
C LEU A 350 -7.99 1.65 -2.57
N ASP A 351 -7.51 1.14 -1.44
CA ASP A 351 -6.13 0.76 -1.23
C ASP A 351 -5.91 -0.67 -1.74
N GLU A 352 -5.26 -0.76 -2.89
CA GLU A 352 -4.88 -2.01 -3.54
C GLU A 352 -3.37 -2.27 -3.45
N VAL A 353 -2.72 -1.75 -2.42
CA VAL A 353 -1.27 -1.94 -2.21
C VAL A 353 -0.93 -3.42 -1.97
N MET A 354 -1.80 -4.19 -1.28
CA MET A 354 -1.57 -5.62 -1.06
C MET A 354 -2.32 -6.51 -2.04
N CYS A 355 -3.53 -6.17 -2.43
CA CYS A 355 -4.41 -7.04 -3.19
C CYS A 355 -4.42 -6.77 -4.71
N GLY A 356 -3.80 -5.68 -5.17
CA GLY A 356 -3.70 -5.34 -6.58
C GLY A 356 -2.64 -6.14 -7.35
N PHE A 357 -2.55 -5.85 -8.64
CA PHE A 357 -1.62 -6.46 -9.60
C PHE A 357 -1.67 -8.00 -9.57
N TRP A 358 -2.86 -8.53 -9.89
CA TRP A 358 -3.19 -9.96 -10.03
C TRP A 358 -3.08 -10.79 -8.75
N ARG A 359 -2.81 -10.22 -7.58
CA ARG A 359 -2.71 -10.95 -6.31
C ARG A 359 -3.95 -11.80 -6.02
N THR A 360 -5.14 -11.30 -6.39
CA THR A 360 -6.42 -11.96 -6.13
C THR A 360 -7.07 -12.57 -7.38
N GLY A 361 -6.35 -12.64 -8.50
CA GLY A 361 -6.82 -13.11 -9.80
C GLY A 361 -6.84 -11.97 -10.83
N PRO A 362 -7.84 -11.09 -10.83
CA PRO A 362 -7.90 -9.94 -11.74
C PRO A 362 -6.81 -8.90 -11.45
N LEU A 363 -6.61 -7.96 -12.36
CA LEU A 363 -5.61 -6.89 -12.23
C LEU A 363 -5.72 -6.16 -10.88
N PHE A 364 -6.95 -5.79 -10.49
CA PHE A 364 -7.26 -5.19 -9.20
C PHE A 364 -8.41 -5.93 -8.52
N ALA A 365 -8.34 -6.05 -7.20
CA ALA A 365 -9.32 -6.80 -6.41
C ALA A 365 -10.74 -6.20 -6.48
N PHE A 366 -10.89 -4.91 -6.72
CA PHE A 366 -12.22 -4.29 -6.84
C PHE A 366 -13.04 -4.87 -8.01
N GLN A 367 -12.39 -5.52 -8.99
CA GLN A 367 -13.08 -6.17 -10.12
C GLN A 367 -13.92 -7.39 -9.69
N HIS A 368 -13.71 -7.94 -8.49
CA HIS A 368 -14.59 -8.95 -7.91
C HIS A 368 -15.96 -8.41 -7.52
N PHE A 369 -16.12 -7.10 -7.36
CA PHE A 369 -17.31 -6.45 -6.82
C PHE A 369 -18.04 -5.67 -7.92
N ARG A 370 -19.23 -6.11 -8.28
CA ARG A 370 -19.97 -5.57 -9.40
C ARG A 370 -20.35 -4.10 -9.18
N GLY A 371 -19.96 -3.23 -10.12
CA GLY A 371 -20.31 -1.80 -10.08
C GLY A 371 -19.47 -0.98 -9.11
N VAL A 372 -18.52 -1.59 -8.42
CA VAL A 372 -17.58 -0.87 -7.55
C VAL A 372 -16.44 -0.31 -8.39
N LEU A 373 -16.45 1.01 -8.60
CA LEU A 373 -15.35 1.74 -9.22
C LEU A 373 -14.84 2.78 -8.22
N PRO A 374 -13.57 2.74 -7.81
CA PRO A 374 -13.02 3.76 -6.94
C PRO A 374 -12.85 5.09 -7.67
N ASP A 375 -12.94 6.20 -6.93
CA ASP A 375 -12.60 7.52 -7.45
C ASP A 375 -11.08 7.71 -7.48
N ILE A 376 -10.39 7.14 -6.48
CA ILE A 376 -8.94 7.09 -6.38
C ILE A 376 -8.53 5.67 -6.01
N LEU A 377 -7.54 5.15 -6.73
CA LEU A 377 -6.95 3.84 -6.54
C LEU A 377 -5.49 4.00 -6.12
N THR A 378 -5.08 3.34 -5.05
CA THR A 378 -3.66 3.31 -4.66
C THR A 378 -3.07 1.92 -4.77
N SER A 379 -1.82 1.81 -5.20
CA SER A 379 -1.11 0.54 -5.24
C SER A 379 0.40 0.71 -5.11
N ALA A 380 1.13 -0.41 -5.00
CA ALA A 380 2.59 -0.49 -4.96
C ALA A 380 3.05 -1.94 -5.23
N LYS A 381 4.00 -2.46 -4.49
CA LYS A 381 4.37 -3.89 -4.36
C LYS A 381 4.38 -4.64 -5.70
N GLY A 382 3.27 -5.30 -6.06
CA GLY A 382 3.12 -6.05 -7.29
C GLY A 382 3.36 -5.25 -8.58
N LEU A 383 3.22 -3.93 -8.54
CA LEU A 383 3.49 -3.02 -9.66
C LEU A 383 4.90 -3.21 -10.25
N THR A 384 5.90 -3.38 -9.39
CA THR A 384 7.30 -3.63 -9.79
C THR A 384 7.79 -5.00 -9.34
N SER A 385 6.91 -5.84 -8.74
CA SER A 385 7.35 -7.03 -8.00
C SER A 385 8.39 -6.72 -6.90
N SER A 386 8.42 -5.50 -6.44
CA SER A 386 9.41 -4.96 -5.49
C SER A 386 10.87 -5.07 -5.94
N PHE A 387 11.13 -5.29 -7.22
CA PHE A 387 12.49 -5.19 -7.78
C PHE A 387 13.06 -3.77 -7.61
N LEU A 388 12.19 -2.75 -7.72
CA LEU A 388 12.50 -1.36 -7.41
C LEU A 388 11.32 -0.71 -6.65
N PRO A 389 11.59 0.25 -5.74
CA PRO A 389 10.54 0.94 -5.02
C PRO A 389 9.71 1.81 -5.96
N LEU A 390 8.38 1.60 -5.94
CA LEU A 390 7.41 2.43 -6.64
C LEU A 390 6.02 2.24 -6.02
N GLY A 391 5.29 3.35 -5.86
CA GLY A 391 3.87 3.39 -5.58
C GLY A 391 3.09 3.92 -6.78
N MET A 392 1.77 3.82 -6.73
CA MET A 392 0.88 4.32 -7.77
C MET A 392 -0.36 4.96 -7.12
N ILE A 393 -0.76 6.09 -7.63
CA ILE A 393 -2.07 6.69 -7.42
C ILE A 393 -2.73 6.75 -8.79
N GLY A 394 -3.82 6.02 -8.97
CA GLY A 394 -4.72 6.13 -10.11
C GLY A 394 -5.93 6.99 -9.73
N MET A 395 -6.41 7.82 -10.62
CA MET A 395 -7.59 8.65 -10.39
C MET A 395 -8.49 8.72 -11.62
N ARG A 396 -9.77 8.90 -11.37
CA ARG A 396 -10.77 9.06 -12.45
C ARG A 396 -10.49 10.31 -13.28
N GLN A 397 -10.97 10.28 -14.52
CA GLN A 397 -10.81 11.37 -15.48
C GLN A 397 -11.26 12.72 -14.90
N SER A 398 -12.41 12.77 -14.22
CA SER A 398 -12.94 13.99 -13.61
C SER A 398 -12.04 14.62 -12.56
N ILE A 399 -11.34 13.79 -11.77
CA ILE A 399 -10.38 14.27 -10.77
C ILE A 399 -9.10 14.76 -11.47
N LYS A 400 -8.61 14.04 -12.47
CA LYS A 400 -7.47 14.45 -13.28
C LYS A 400 -7.73 15.83 -13.94
N ASP A 401 -8.89 16.01 -14.59
CA ASP A 401 -9.26 17.24 -15.27
C ASP A 401 -9.39 18.44 -14.33
N HIS A 402 -9.83 18.21 -13.08
CA HIS A 402 -9.87 19.28 -12.06
C HIS A 402 -8.50 19.90 -11.80
N PHE A 403 -7.42 19.14 -11.96
CA PHE A 403 -6.06 19.60 -11.71
C PHE A 403 -5.34 20.11 -12.99
N GLU A 404 -6.04 20.30 -14.09
CA GLU A 404 -5.43 20.89 -15.30
C GLU A 404 -5.00 22.34 -15.07
N ASP A 405 -5.88 23.14 -14.45
CA ASP A 405 -5.63 24.56 -14.19
C ASP A 405 -5.09 24.83 -12.77
N PHE A 406 -5.06 23.82 -11.90
CA PHE A 406 -4.64 23.96 -10.51
C PHE A 406 -3.55 22.95 -10.17
N PRO A 407 -2.46 23.39 -9.52
CA PRO A 407 -1.42 22.43 -9.13
C PRO A 407 -1.97 21.41 -8.10
N LEU A 408 -1.57 20.16 -8.26
CA LEU A 408 -1.89 19.09 -7.30
C LEU A 408 -1.44 19.44 -5.88
N GLY A 409 -0.37 20.25 -5.76
CA GLY A 409 0.16 20.76 -4.48
C GLY A 409 0.75 19.66 -3.59
N TRP A 410 1.15 18.54 -4.22
CA TRP A 410 1.81 17.43 -3.58
C TRP A 410 2.77 16.75 -4.56
N GLY A 411 3.86 16.23 -4.02
CA GLY A 411 4.86 15.47 -4.75
C GLY A 411 6.04 15.18 -3.83
N ALA A 412 6.87 14.23 -4.23
CA ALA A 412 8.13 13.89 -3.59
C ALA A 412 9.28 14.05 -4.59
N THR A 413 10.50 14.33 -4.10
CA THR A 413 11.66 14.53 -4.96
C THR A 413 11.89 13.36 -5.91
N TYR A 414 11.71 12.15 -5.44
CA TYR A 414 11.91 10.93 -6.23
C TYR A 414 10.62 10.38 -6.87
N ALA A 415 9.49 11.08 -6.76
CA ALA A 415 8.27 10.68 -7.45
C ALA A 415 8.51 10.60 -8.97
N ASN A 416 7.93 9.58 -9.61
CA ASN A 416 8.10 9.31 -11.03
C ASN A 416 9.56 9.00 -11.45
N HIS A 417 10.31 8.29 -10.60
CA HIS A 417 11.70 7.95 -10.86
C HIS A 417 11.84 7.09 -12.12
N PRO A 418 12.62 7.53 -13.13
CA PRO A 418 12.65 6.89 -14.45
C PRO A 418 12.96 5.40 -14.42
N VAL A 419 13.95 5.00 -13.64
CA VAL A 419 14.40 3.59 -13.54
C VAL A 419 13.32 2.69 -12.94
N SER A 420 12.60 3.17 -11.90
CA SER A 420 11.48 2.43 -11.31
C SER A 420 10.27 2.35 -12.26
N LEU A 421 10.03 3.40 -13.06
CA LEU A 421 9.00 3.38 -14.10
C LEU A 421 9.32 2.38 -15.21
N ALA A 422 10.59 2.27 -15.63
CA ALA A 422 11.03 1.29 -16.62
C ALA A 422 10.83 -0.16 -16.11
N CYS A 423 11.18 -0.40 -14.85
CA CYS A 423 10.89 -1.66 -14.18
C CYS A 423 9.40 -1.99 -14.18
N ALA A 424 8.56 -1.06 -13.73
CA ALA A 424 7.11 -1.24 -13.67
C ALA A 424 6.50 -1.52 -15.05
N TYR A 425 6.93 -0.77 -16.06
CA TYR A 425 6.44 -0.93 -17.42
C TYR A 425 6.69 -2.36 -17.96
N GLU A 426 7.88 -2.92 -17.76
CA GLU A 426 8.19 -4.27 -18.22
C GLU A 426 7.50 -5.35 -17.35
N VAL A 427 7.44 -5.18 -16.03
CA VAL A 427 6.73 -6.13 -15.14
C VAL A 427 5.26 -6.21 -15.50
N VAL A 428 4.58 -5.08 -15.68
CA VAL A 428 3.15 -5.05 -16.05
C VAL A 428 2.94 -5.66 -17.44
N ARG A 429 3.76 -5.29 -18.43
CA ARG A 429 3.70 -5.86 -19.79
C ARG A 429 3.89 -7.37 -19.80
N ARG A 430 4.84 -7.88 -19.04
CA ARG A 430 5.09 -9.31 -18.88
C ARG A 430 3.86 -10.01 -18.32
N ASN A 431 3.30 -9.50 -17.22
CA ASN A 431 2.14 -10.09 -16.57
C ASN A 431 0.91 -10.14 -17.50
N CYS A 432 0.69 -9.09 -18.30
CA CYS A 432 -0.36 -9.10 -19.33
C CYS A 432 -0.10 -10.17 -20.40
N ARG A 433 1.13 -10.24 -20.95
CA ARG A 433 1.47 -11.20 -22.00
C ARG A 433 1.41 -12.67 -21.53
N GLU A 434 1.73 -12.91 -20.27
CA GLU A 434 1.73 -14.25 -19.67
C GLU A 434 0.37 -14.68 -19.14
N ASN A 435 -0.69 -13.87 -19.30
CA ASN A 435 -2.03 -14.11 -18.77
C ASN A 435 -1.99 -14.46 -17.28
N MET A 436 -1.51 -13.50 -16.46
CA MET A 436 -1.28 -13.72 -15.03
C MET A 436 -2.57 -14.06 -14.29
N GLU A 437 -3.71 -13.54 -14.71
CA GLU A 437 -5.03 -13.86 -14.14
C GLU A 437 -5.32 -15.36 -14.19
N GLU A 438 -5.09 -16.01 -15.32
CA GLU A 438 -5.29 -17.45 -15.46
C GLU A 438 -4.30 -18.26 -14.58
N LYS A 439 -3.02 -17.82 -14.51
CA LYS A 439 -2.03 -18.47 -13.63
C LYS A 439 -2.46 -18.40 -12.17
N VAL A 440 -2.92 -17.24 -11.71
CA VAL A 440 -3.40 -17.06 -10.35
C VAL A 440 -4.67 -17.85 -10.08
N GLY A 441 -5.56 -17.98 -11.07
CA GLY A 441 -6.73 -18.86 -10.95
C GLY A 441 -6.36 -20.32 -10.69
N ARG A 442 -5.26 -20.82 -11.29
CA ARG A 442 -4.76 -22.17 -10.98
C ARG A 442 -4.18 -22.27 -9.56
N ILE A 443 -3.46 -21.24 -9.10
CA ILE A 443 -2.98 -21.15 -7.71
C ILE A 443 -4.17 -21.16 -6.75
N GLU A 444 -5.22 -20.38 -7.02
CA GLU A 444 -6.42 -20.29 -6.18
C GLU A 444 -7.09 -21.63 -5.95
N MET A 445 -7.22 -22.44 -7.00
CA MET A 445 -7.83 -23.78 -6.87
C MET A 445 -7.09 -24.64 -5.83
N VAL A 446 -5.75 -24.66 -5.90
CA VAL A 446 -4.92 -25.40 -4.94
C VAL A 446 -4.97 -24.76 -3.55
N MET A 447 -4.94 -23.42 -3.47
CA MET A 447 -5.07 -22.70 -2.20
C MET A 447 -6.36 -23.03 -1.46
N LEU A 448 -7.50 -23.04 -2.16
CA LEU A 448 -8.80 -23.36 -1.58
C LEU A 448 -8.88 -24.81 -1.10
N GLU A 449 -8.41 -25.76 -1.92
CA GLU A 449 -8.35 -27.18 -1.56
C GLU A 449 -7.51 -27.40 -0.29
N GLU A 450 -6.32 -26.85 -0.26
CA GLU A 450 -5.37 -27.08 0.84
C GLU A 450 -5.75 -26.33 2.12
N VAL A 451 -6.26 -25.10 2.02
CA VAL A 451 -6.79 -24.36 3.18
C VAL A 451 -7.94 -25.12 3.83
N ASP A 452 -8.89 -25.64 3.03
CA ASP A 452 -10.00 -26.44 3.53
C ASP A 452 -9.52 -27.75 4.18
N ARG A 453 -8.52 -28.42 3.60
CA ARG A 453 -7.88 -29.60 4.18
C ARG A 453 -7.25 -29.29 5.54
N LEU A 454 -6.51 -28.17 5.68
CA LEU A 454 -5.86 -27.79 6.92
C LEU A 454 -6.87 -27.43 8.02
N ILE A 455 -7.95 -26.73 7.69
CA ILE A 455 -9.04 -26.41 8.64
C ILE A 455 -9.66 -27.69 9.21
N ARG A 456 -9.90 -28.68 8.37
CA ARG A 456 -10.52 -29.95 8.82
C ARG A 456 -9.55 -30.81 9.65
N LYS A 457 -8.25 -30.72 9.38
CA LYS A 457 -7.23 -31.58 9.99
C LYS A 457 -6.75 -31.06 11.34
N HIS A 458 -6.56 -29.74 11.47
CA HIS A 458 -5.85 -29.14 12.59
C HIS A 458 -6.79 -28.41 13.55
N ARG A 459 -6.79 -28.84 14.83
CA ARG A 459 -7.58 -28.18 15.89
C ARG A 459 -7.12 -26.76 16.21
N CYS A 460 -5.84 -26.46 15.98
CA CYS A 460 -5.28 -25.12 16.16
C CYS A 460 -5.73 -24.11 15.09
N VAL A 461 -6.41 -24.53 14.02
CA VAL A 461 -6.93 -23.67 12.96
C VAL A 461 -8.41 -23.41 13.18
N PHE A 462 -8.76 -22.19 13.58
CA PHE A 462 -10.15 -21.78 13.78
C PHE A 462 -10.90 -21.58 12.45
N GLN A 463 -10.25 -20.89 11.52
CA GLN A 463 -10.76 -20.62 10.18
C GLN A 463 -9.62 -20.34 9.21
N GLY A 464 -9.88 -20.48 7.93
CA GLY A 464 -8.99 -20.12 6.85
C GLY A 464 -9.73 -19.53 5.68
N ARG A 465 -9.06 -18.80 4.83
CA ARG A 465 -9.60 -18.15 3.64
C ARG A 465 -8.52 -17.93 2.61
N ALA A 466 -8.91 -17.94 1.35
CA ALA A 466 -8.05 -17.61 0.23
C ALA A 466 -8.86 -16.99 -0.91
N ILE A 467 -8.23 -16.12 -1.68
CA ILE A 467 -8.71 -15.57 -2.94
C ILE A 467 -7.48 -15.32 -3.83
N GLY A 468 -7.43 -15.93 -5.00
CA GLY A 468 -6.22 -15.94 -5.82
C GLY A 468 -5.03 -16.55 -5.06
N ALA A 469 -3.91 -15.85 -5.07
CA ALA A 469 -2.71 -16.19 -4.30
C ALA A 469 -2.62 -15.43 -2.96
N PHE A 470 -3.75 -15.17 -2.31
CA PHE A 470 -3.86 -14.35 -1.10
C PHE A 470 -4.69 -15.07 -0.05
N GLY A 471 -4.04 -15.67 0.94
CA GLY A 471 -4.68 -16.48 1.97
C GLY A 471 -4.18 -16.23 3.38
N CYS A 472 -4.97 -16.67 4.36
CA CYS A 472 -4.67 -16.59 5.78
C CYS A 472 -5.40 -17.66 6.58
N LEU A 473 -4.71 -18.22 7.60
CA LEU A 473 -5.31 -19.05 8.64
C LEU A 473 -5.34 -18.27 9.95
N ASP A 474 -6.42 -18.37 10.71
CA ASP A 474 -6.52 -17.85 12.08
C ASP A 474 -6.22 -18.98 13.06
N LEU A 475 -5.14 -18.82 13.85
CA LEU A 475 -4.73 -19.82 14.83
C LEU A 475 -5.33 -19.54 16.21
N VAL A 476 -5.61 -20.62 16.95
CA VAL A 476 -6.20 -20.61 18.29
C VAL A 476 -5.36 -21.43 19.27
N ASN A 477 -5.54 -21.15 20.57
CA ASN A 477 -4.98 -21.94 21.67
C ASN A 477 -5.86 -23.17 21.97
N ALA A 478 -5.48 -23.96 23.00
CA ALA A 478 -6.21 -25.16 23.42
C ALA A 478 -7.68 -24.89 23.79
N GLN A 479 -8.01 -23.68 24.28
CA GLN A 479 -9.36 -23.28 24.64
C GLN A 479 -10.15 -22.70 23.45
N GLY A 480 -9.64 -22.78 22.23
CA GLY A 480 -10.27 -22.19 21.03
C GLY A 480 -10.24 -20.67 20.98
N GLN A 481 -9.45 -20.04 21.85
CA GLN A 481 -9.30 -18.59 21.86
C GLN A 481 -8.20 -18.16 20.89
N SER A 482 -8.40 -17.02 20.23
CA SER A 482 -7.41 -16.44 19.33
C SER A 482 -6.06 -16.25 20.05
N LEU A 483 -4.98 -16.73 19.48
CA LEU A 483 -3.62 -16.41 19.94
C LEU A 483 -3.46 -14.89 19.97
N ASN A 484 -2.93 -14.36 21.08
CA ASN A 484 -2.99 -12.93 21.41
C ASN A 484 -2.57 -12.00 20.26
N LEU A 485 -3.50 -11.15 19.84
CA LEU A 485 -3.30 -10.12 18.78
C LEU A 485 -2.60 -8.86 19.30
N LEU A 486 -2.54 -8.65 20.60
CA LEU A 486 -2.39 -7.31 21.17
C LEU A 486 -1.33 -7.23 22.27
N GLY A 487 -0.61 -8.32 22.54
CA GLY A 487 0.44 -8.33 23.55
C GLY A 487 1.80 -7.88 23.00
N ASP A 488 2.57 -7.18 23.79
CA ASP A 488 3.95 -6.81 23.46
C ASP A 488 4.87 -8.05 23.43
N ALA A 489 4.49 -9.14 24.14
CA ALA A 489 5.19 -10.42 24.14
C ALA A 489 4.41 -11.48 23.32
N LEU A 490 5.14 -12.22 22.48
CA LEU A 490 4.56 -13.35 21.76
C LEU A 490 4.30 -14.50 22.74
N PRO A 491 3.10 -15.15 22.68
CA PRO A 491 2.83 -16.33 23.48
C PRO A 491 3.71 -17.52 23.04
N PRO A 492 3.91 -18.54 23.89
CA PRO A 492 4.74 -19.70 23.59
C PRO A 492 4.35 -20.41 22.27
N GLU A 493 3.07 -20.49 21.99
CA GLU A 493 2.51 -21.04 20.75
C GLU A 493 3.03 -20.29 19.50
N ALA A 494 3.05 -18.97 19.57
CA ALA A 494 3.53 -18.15 18.46
C ALA A 494 5.05 -18.27 18.26
N LEU A 495 5.81 -18.44 19.33
CA LEU A 495 7.24 -18.71 19.27
C LEU A 495 7.52 -20.09 18.66
N LEU A 496 6.73 -21.10 19.05
CA LEU A 496 6.79 -22.43 18.46
C LEU A 496 6.54 -22.39 16.95
N VAL A 497 5.47 -21.72 16.51
CA VAL A 497 5.14 -21.59 15.09
C VAL A 497 6.31 -20.98 14.32
N ARG A 498 6.89 -19.88 14.81
CA ARG A 498 8.05 -19.25 14.15
C ARG A 498 9.26 -20.19 14.04
N ARG A 499 9.56 -20.93 15.12
CA ARG A 499 10.65 -21.89 15.13
C ARG A 499 10.39 -23.02 14.12
N SER A 500 9.20 -23.63 14.18
CA SER A 500 8.82 -24.71 13.27
C SER A 500 8.82 -24.31 11.80
N MET A 501 8.36 -23.07 11.49
CA MET A 501 8.50 -22.51 10.12
C MET A 501 9.96 -22.48 9.68
N ALA A 502 10.85 -21.93 10.51
CA ALA A 502 12.26 -21.81 10.19
C ALA A 502 12.93 -23.19 10.03
N GLU A 503 12.66 -24.16 10.92
CA GLU A 503 13.16 -25.52 10.86
C GLU A 503 12.74 -26.26 9.57
N ARG A 504 11.50 -26.01 9.12
CA ARG A 504 10.93 -26.59 7.89
C ARG A 504 11.28 -25.82 6.62
N GLY A 505 12.15 -24.80 6.71
CA GLY A 505 12.54 -24.01 5.54
C GLY A 505 11.38 -23.20 4.96
N LEU A 506 10.50 -22.65 5.80
CA LEU A 506 9.50 -21.66 5.42
C LEU A 506 9.95 -20.27 5.86
N PHE A 507 9.88 -19.31 4.95
CA PHE A 507 10.15 -17.90 5.21
C PHE A 507 8.90 -17.08 4.94
N GLY A 508 8.45 -16.27 5.89
CA GLY A 508 7.26 -15.47 5.64
C GLY A 508 6.72 -14.75 6.88
N LEU A 509 5.67 -13.98 6.66
CA LEU A 509 4.98 -13.22 7.68
C LEU A 509 4.09 -14.14 8.53
N PHE A 510 4.46 -14.28 9.80
CA PHE A 510 3.56 -14.78 10.82
C PHE A 510 3.30 -13.66 11.84
N ARG A 511 2.06 -13.24 11.90
CA ARG A 511 1.55 -12.25 12.85
C ARG A 511 0.52 -12.92 13.74
N SER A 512 0.96 -13.48 14.86
CA SER A 512 0.03 -14.14 15.78
C SER A 512 -1.27 -13.34 15.96
N PRO A 513 -2.43 -13.94 15.75
CA PRO A 513 -2.72 -15.33 15.38
C PRO A 513 -2.75 -15.60 13.87
N LEU A 514 -2.39 -14.64 13.04
CA LEU A 514 -2.61 -14.64 11.59
C LEU A 514 -1.43 -15.31 10.87
N PHE A 515 -1.68 -16.45 10.27
CA PHE A 515 -0.72 -17.19 9.46
C PHE A 515 -1.01 -16.91 7.98
N HIS A 516 -0.28 -15.96 7.40
CA HIS A 516 -0.48 -15.56 6.01
C HIS A 516 0.12 -16.58 5.04
N ILE A 517 -0.58 -16.85 3.94
CA ILE A 517 -0.17 -17.70 2.82
C ILE A 517 -0.37 -16.90 1.54
N CYS A 518 0.70 -16.26 1.07
CA CYS A 518 0.66 -15.32 -0.04
C CYS A 518 1.85 -15.57 -0.98
N PRO A 519 1.93 -16.76 -1.61
CA PRO A 519 3.08 -17.18 -2.40
C PRO A 519 3.32 -16.25 -3.60
N PRO A 520 4.53 -16.20 -4.17
CA PRO A 520 4.76 -15.55 -5.46
C PRO A 520 3.81 -16.08 -6.53
N LEU A 521 3.37 -15.22 -7.46
CA LEU A 521 2.42 -15.60 -8.53
C LEU A 521 3.04 -16.53 -9.59
N VAL A 522 4.34 -16.71 -9.52
CA VAL A 522 5.11 -17.64 -10.35
C VAL A 522 5.23 -19.04 -9.74
N THR A 523 4.69 -19.26 -8.54
CA THR A 523 4.72 -20.55 -7.84
C THR A 523 4.01 -21.61 -8.67
N THR A 524 4.68 -22.71 -8.93
CA THR A 524 4.12 -23.88 -9.62
C THR A 524 3.24 -24.70 -8.67
N GLU A 525 2.33 -25.52 -9.23
CA GLU A 525 1.48 -26.38 -8.39
C GLU A 525 2.30 -27.35 -7.52
N PRO A 526 3.35 -28.05 -8.00
CA PRO A 526 4.18 -28.89 -7.14
C PRO A 526 4.83 -28.12 -5.97
N GLU A 527 5.35 -26.92 -6.24
CA GLU A 527 5.93 -26.05 -5.20
C GLU A 527 4.89 -25.61 -4.19
N LEU A 528 3.69 -25.25 -4.64
CA LEU A 528 2.59 -24.84 -3.77
C LEU A 528 2.15 -25.99 -2.86
N ARG A 529 2.00 -27.20 -3.39
CA ARG A 529 1.67 -28.38 -2.61
C ARG A 529 2.78 -28.74 -1.61
N GLU A 530 4.04 -28.58 -1.96
CA GLU A 530 5.17 -28.74 -1.03
C GLU A 530 5.13 -27.67 0.07
N MET A 531 4.80 -26.43 -0.26
CA MET A 531 4.61 -25.35 0.70
C MET A 531 3.52 -25.73 1.72
N PHE A 532 2.37 -26.23 1.26
CA PHE A 532 1.29 -26.68 2.13
C PHE A 532 1.65 -27.91 2.95
N ARG A 533 2.47 -28.82 2.43
CA ARG A 533 3.00 -29.94 3.20
C ARG A 533 3.89 -29.48 4.37
N ARG A 534 4.71 -28.46 4.14
CA ARG A 534 5.52 -27.85 5.21
C ARG A 534 4.66 -27.11 6.24
N ILE A 535 3.64 -26.38 5.79
CA ILE A 535 2.66 -25.72 6.67
C ILE A 535 1.94 -26.75 7.54
N ASP A 536 1.49 -27.85 6.95
CA ASP A 536 0.85 -28.96 7.67
C ASP A 536 1.72 -29.49 8.81
N GLY A 537 3.03 -29.62 8.59
CA GLY A 537 3.99 -29.97 9.64
C GLY A 537 4.08 -28.92 10.75
N VAL A 538 4.06 -27.62 10.41
CA VAL A 538 4.06 -26.54 11.42
C VAL A 538 2.81 -26.61 12.30
N LEU A 539 1.64 -26.83 11.69
CA LEU A 539 0.37 -26.94 12.40
C LEU A 539 0.29 -28.20 13.26
N SER A 540 0.87 -29.33 12.78
CA SER A 540 0.98 -30.56 13.58
C SER A 540 1.83 -30.37 14.83
N ASP A 541 2.94 -29.62 14.73
CA ASP A 541 3.77 -29.29 15.90
C ASP A 541 2.99 -28.42 16.91
N LEU A 542 2.15 -27.50 16.41
CA LEU A 542 1.29 -26.67 17.28
C LEU A 542 0.19 -27.50 17.94
N ASP A 543 -0.49 -28.39 17.19
CA ASP A 543 -1.50 -29.28 17.77
C ASP A 543 -0.92 -30.15 18.89
N ALA A 544 0.24 -30.77 18.66
CA ALA A 544 0.93 -31.57 19.68
C ALA A 544 1.32 -30.75 20.93
N PHE A 545 1.73 -29.51 20.75
CA PHE A 545 2.01 -28.59 21.86
C PHE A 545 0.75 -28.27 22.67
N LEU A 546 -0.37 -28.00 22.00
CA LEU A 546 -1.63 -27.69 22.66
C LEU A 546 -2.16 -28.91 23.45
N GLU A 547 -2.04 -30.13 22.91
CA GLU A 547 -2.39 -31.37 23.59
C GLU A 547 -1.55 -31.62 24.85
N SER A 548 -0.25 -31.28 24.80
CA SER A 548 0.63 -31.42 25.95
C SER A 548 0.40 -30.39 27.07
N SER A 549 -0.37 -29.34 26.78
CA SER A 549 -0.66 -28.21 27.67
C SER A 549 -2.05 -28.32 28.32
N GLU A 550 -2.86 -29.32 27.93
CA GLU A 550 -4.13 -29.71 28.55
C GLU A 550 -3.91 -30.66 29.73
#